data_857ac1d5a0767ec0a1a367d96b91a43b
#
_entry.id   857ac1d5a0767ec0a1a367d96b91a43b
#
_cell.length_a   1.000
_cell.length_b   1.000
_cell.length_c   1.000
_cell.angle_alpha   90.00
_cell.angle_beta   90.00
_cell.angle_gamma   90.00
#
_symmetry.space_group_name_H-M   'P 1'
#
loop_
_entity.id
_entity.type
_entity.pdbx_description
1 polymer ?
#
loop_
_entity_poly.entity_id
_entity_poly.type
_entity_poly.pdbx_seq_one_letter_code
_entity_poly.pdbx_strand_id
1 'polypeptide(L)'
;MPEKSSSKEIQISLKTAQSGSDFVGIKITQSERSVTFPMGYALETPALDSSKIKKEERAQILNLIKSIYLCTSNKNGERISVLNGEIKNDFPVKSMLYIIEDFLDRGTYYTEKETLYTKSNGGKISWSRTIKSVKPAVSESGIAFLDFIIRKNRVQENHLVTEIHKYCVHKCFEIFGFLYTPSVPEKGLLDEDDISKNRKYYAQVLQEKIDATYLESNIELFENLLNFINSFDSESEAKEAAYGTNCFQVVWESLVDSVFGTVGQKEKEEYFYPASRWNFTDGKPRKNAPLRPDTIMIAGISSAENPFAENGRKCFIIDSKYYSYKMLRSLSLEESEENESVLLQGSIPGTDSIQKQITYAQYIDASIKTFGSENCEKYRFNPGDIFNVFILPSNNIEEKLQYIGYAASDWHDGSKNYHTIHAVTLNTKFLLENGNKKRGEMQKELARLIEKKSL
;
A
#
# COMPACT_ATOMS: atom_id res chain seq x y z
N MET A 1 -15.25 29.18 34.76
CA MET A 1 -14.28 29.09 33.67
C MET A 1 -13.81 27.65 33.65
N PRO A 2 -14.07 26.85 32.62
CA PRO A 2 -13.52 25.51 32.53
C PRO A 2 -12.02 25.63 32.24
N GLU A 3 -11.23 24.90 32.98
CA GLU A 3 -9.78 24.77 32.79
C GLU A 3 -9.52 24.27 31.37
N LYS A 4 -8.71 25.04 30.62
CA LYS A 4 -8.13 24.58 29.38
C LYS A 4 -7.25 23.37 29.73
N SER A 5 -7.70 22.16 29.40
CA SER A 5 -6.83 21.00 29.38
C SER A 5 -5.68 21.32 28.42
N SER A 6 -4.49 21.50 28.95
CA SER A 6 -3.29 21.64 28.14
C SER A 6 -3.13 20.32 27.41
N SER A 7 -3.44 20.32 26.12
CA SER A 7 -3.05 19.23 25.22
C SER A 7 -1.54 19.08 25.34
N LYS A 8 -1.05 18.00 25.96
CA LYS A 8 0.37 17.68 25.96
C LYS A 8 0.83 17.61 24.51
N GLU A 9 1.74 18.49 24.13
CA GLU A 9 2.38 18.46 22.81
C GLU A 9 3.05 17.08 22.66
N ILE A 10 2.55 16.27 21.72
CA ILE A 10 3.09 14.94 21.47
C ILE A 10 4.21 15.10 20.46
N GLN A 11 5.41 14.75 20.87
CA GLN A 11 6.58 14.76 20.00
C GLN A 11 6.56 13.51 19.10
N ILE A 12 6.83 13.69 17.80
CA ILE A 12 6.92 12.62 16.81
C ILE A 12 8.39 12.49 16.42
N SER A 13 9.01 11.35 16.75
CA SER A 13 10.37 11.05 16.34
C SER A 13 10.38 10.40 14.95
N LEU A 14 11.25 10.89 14.06
CA LEU A 14 11.46 10.33 12.72
C LEU A 14 12.81 9.67 12.64
N LYS A 15 12.86 8.46 12.11
CA LYS A 15 14.09 7.67 11.93
C LYS A 15 14.12 7.04 10.56
N THR A 16 15.29 6.68 10.08
CA THR A 16 15.49 5.85 8.89
C THR A 16 16.11 4.53 9.30
N ALA A 17 15.59 3.41 8.81
CA ALA A 17 16.15 2.09 9.00
C ALA A 17 17.59 2.02 8.48
N GLN A 18 18.49 1.41 9.25
CA GLN A 18 19.90 1.24 8.90
C GLN A 18 20.17 -0.17 8.37
N SER A 19 19.36 -1.14 8.77
CA SER A 19 19.46 -2.55 8.41
C SER A 19 18.17 -3.06 7.77
N GLY A 20 18.27 -4.09 6.94
CA GLY A 20 17.10 -4.77 6.34
C GLY A 20 16.17 -5.44 7.34
N SER A 21 16.62 -5.70 8.57
CA SER A 21 15.83 -6.28 9.67
C SER A 21 15.22 -5.25 10.62
N ASP A 22 15.51 -3.95 10.41
CA ASP A 22 14.94 -2.90 11.25
C ASP A 22 13.44 -2.77 11.00
N PHE A 23 12.71 -2.45 12.07
CA PHE A 23 11.29 -2.16 11.96
C PHE A 23 11.06 -0.91 11.12
N VAL A 24 10.20 -1.00 10.13
CA VAL A 24 9.74 0.12 9.29
C VAL A 24 8.23 0.28 9.47
N GLY A 25 7.80 1.49 9.86
CA GLY A 25 6.40 1.75 10.17
C GLY A 25 6.22 2.77 11.29
N ILE A 26 5.07 2.72 11.96
CA ILE A 26 4.71 3.61 13.05
C ILE A 26 4.62 2.82 14.35
N LYS A 27 5.20 3.35 15.43
CA LYS A 27 4.97 2.92 16.80
C LYS A 27 4.36 4.06 17.60
N ILE A 28 3.32 3.75 18.35
CA ILE A 28 2.55 4.71 19.14
C ILE A 28 2.57 4.23 20.60
N THR A 29 3.09 5.07 21.48
CA THR A 29 3.03 4.90 22.93
C THR A 29 2.18 6.00 23.54
N GLN A 30 1.90 5.92 24.83
CA GLN A 30 1.16 6.98 25.55
C GLN A 30 1.88 8.34 25.54
N SER A 31 3.23 8.35 25.43
CA SER A 31 4.07 9.54 25.56
C SER A 31 4.76 9.94 24.24
N GLU A 32 4.96 9.01 23.31
CA GLU A 32 5.76 9.23 22.12
C GLU A 32 5.13 8.54 20.91
N ARG A 33 5.29 9.16 19.75
CA ARG A 33 5.02 8.57 18.44
C ARG A 33 6.31 8.53 17.64
N SER A 34 6.66 7.37 17.11
CA SER A 34 7.85 7.21 16.29
C SER A 34 7.50 6.65 14.92
N VAL A 35 8.08 7.23 13.87
CA VAL A 35 7.95 6.77 12.50
C VAL A 35 9.33 6.39 12.00
N THR A 36 9.49 5.14 11.60
CA THR A 36 10.71 4.65 10.99
C THR A 36 10.47 4.48 9.49
N PHE A 37 11.17 5.29 8.70
CA PHE A 37 11.19 5.19 7.24
C PHE A 37 12.13 4.07 6.77
N PRO A 38 11.92 3.54 5.55
CA PRO A 38 12.79 2.51 5.01
C PRO A 38 14.20 3.02 4.73
N MET A 39 15.12 2.08 4.60
CA MET A 39 16.51 2.32 4.22
C MET A 39 16.57 3.09 2.89
N GLY A 40 17.53 4.01 2.78
CA GLY A 40 17.64 4.88 1.62
C GLY A 40 16.62 6.02 1.58
N TYR A 41 15.83 6.24 2.62
CA TYR A 41 14.94 7.39 2.72
C TYR A 41 15.69 8.62 3.25
N ALA A 42 15.70 9.71 2.48
CA ALA A 42 16.32 10.96 2.91
C ALA A 42 15.38 11.72 3.86
N LEU A 43 15.72 11.74 5.15
CA LEU A 43 15.04 12.57 6.15
C LEU A 43 15.68 13.95 6.23
N GLU A 44 14.83 14.99 6.21
CA GLU A 44 15.27 16.38 6.39
C GLU A 44 15.32 16.79 7.87
N THR A 45 14.43 16.22 8.68
CA THR A 45 14.32 16.53 10.12
C THR A 45 14.18 15.25 10.95
N PRO A 46 14.86 15.14 12.12
CA PRO A 46 14.79 13.94 12.96
C PRO A 46 13.56 13.88 13.87
N ALA A 47 12.85 14.98 14.08
CA ALA A 47 11.67 15.04 14.94
C ALA A 47 10.71 16.13 14.47
N LEU A 48 9.41 15.87 14.67
CA LEU A 48 8.33 16.80 14.35
C LEU A 48 7.50 17.08 15.60
N ASP A 49 7.06 18.31 15.74
CA ASP A 49 6.02 18.70 16.68
C ASP A 49 4.65 18.46 16.03
N SER A 50 3.78 17.69 16.69
CA SER A 50 2.46 17.33 16.17
C SER A 50 1.59 18.54 15.80
N SER A 51 1.82 19.68 16.46
CA SER A 51 1.11 20.95 16.18
C SER A 51 1.62 21.68 14.91
N LYS A 52 2.81 21.35 14.44
CA LYS A 52 3.52 22.08 13.37
C LYS A 52 3.88 21.22 12.15
N ILE A 53 3.37 19.99 12.06
CA ILE A 53 3.66 19.09 10.93
C ILE A 53 3.22 19.73 9.62
N LYS A 54 4.14 19.89 8.68
CA LYS A 54 3.85 20.38 7.34
C LYS A 54 3.04 19.36 6.54
N LYS A 55 2.32 19.85 5.53
CA LYS A 55 1.50 18.99 4.66
C LYS A 55 2.33 17.92 3.94
N GLU A 56 3.53 18.27 3.52
CA GLU A 56 4.47 17.38 2.85
C GLU A 56 4.93 16.25 3.78
N GLU A 57 5.26 16.54 5.02
CA GLU A 57 5.70 15.58 6.03
C GLU A 57 4.58 14.58 6.37
N ARG A 58 3.34 15.07 6.49
CA ARG A 58 2.14 14.21 6.66
C ARG A 58 1.95 13.28 5.47
N ALA A 59 2.07 13.81 4.26
CA ALA A 59 1.94 13.02 3.05
C ALA A 59 2.99 11.91 2.96
N GLN A 60 4.22 12.16 3.39
CA GLN A 60 5.29 11.18 3.43
C GLN A 60 4.97 10.02 4.38
N ILE A 61 4.50 10.32 5.59
CA ILE A 61 4.08 9.30 6.57
C ILE A 61 2.90 8.48 6.03
N LEU A 62 1.90 9.14 5.46
CA LEU A 62 0.75 8.46 4.85
C LEU A 62 1.16 7.57 3.66
N ASN A 63 2.08 8.02 2.83
CA ASN A 63 2.60 7.22 1.72
C ASN A 63 3.34 5.96 2.21
N LEU A 64 4.12 6.07 3.30
CA LEU A 64 4.74 4.92 3.93
C LEU A 64 3.69 3.90 4.41
N ILE A 65 2.68 4.35 5.17
CA ILE A 65 1.59 3.50 5.65
C ILE A 65 0.86 2.82 4.49
N LYS A 66 0.49 3.60 3.47
CA LYS A 66 -0.20 3.10 2.27
C LYS A 66 0.64 2.06 1.50
N SER A 67 1.95 2.25 1.43
CA SER A 67 2.86 1.30 0.76
C SER A 67 2.90 -0.05 1.47
N ILE A 68 3.00 -0.06 2.79
CA ILE A 68 2.96 -1.28 3.60
C ILE A 68 1.59 -1.95 3.43
N TYR A 69 0.51 -1.18 3.52
CA TYR A 69 -0.85 -1.69 3.35
C TYR A 69 -1.09 -2.32 1.97
N LEU A 70 -0.70 -1.65 0.88
CA LEU A 70 -0.89 -2.15 -0.48
C LEU A 70 -0.14 -3.47 -0.72
N CYS A 71 1.04 -3.61 -0.12
CA CYS A 71 1.78 -4.86 -0.18
C CYS A 71 1.02 -6.02 0.51
N THR A 72 0.37 -5.74 1.66
CA THR A 72 -0.40 -6.76 2.39
C THR A 72 -1.72 -7.11 1.72
N SER A 73 -2.32 -6.18 1.00
CA SER A 73 -3.64 -6.34 0.37
C SER A 73 -3.58 -6.98 -1.00
N ASN A 74 -2.43 -6.95 -1.68
CA ASN A 74 -2.25 -7.59 -2.97
C ASN A 74 -2.25 -9.11 -2.81
N LYS A 75 -3.30 -9.75 -3.34
CA LYS A 75 -3.64 -11.20 -3.25
C LYS A 75 -2.64 -12.16 -3.91
N ASN A 76 -1.39 -11.80 -4.07
CA ASN A 76 -0.34 -12.72 -4.51
C ASN A 76 0.06 -13.61 -3.31
N GLY A 77 -0.69 -14.68 -3.11
CA GLY A 77 -0.82 -15.48 -1.89
C GLY A 77 0.47 -15.94 -1.17
N GLU A 78 1.63 -16.03 -1.86
CA GLU A 78 2.86 -16.50 -1.24
C GLU A 78 3.67 -15.37 -0.58
N ARG A 79 3.65 -14.14 -1.14
CA ARG A 79 4.32 -12.99 -0.52
C ARG A 79 3.61 -12.55 0.77
N ILE A 80 2.30 -12.74 0.82
CA ILE A 80 1.48 -12.46 2.01
C ILE A 80 1.80 -13.43 3.15
N SER A 81 2.09 -14.70 2.88
CA SER A 81 2.40 -15.67 3.94
C SER A 81 3.68 -15.35 4.70
N VAL A 82 4.68 -14.77 4.03
CA VAL A 82 5.92 -14.29 4.67
C VAL A 82 5.65 -13.06 5.53
N LEU A 83 4.79 -12.16 5.06
CA LEU A 83 4.45 -10.93 5.79
C LEU A 83 3.46 -11.16 6.94
N ASN A 84 2.54 -12.13 6.84
CA ASN A 84 1.52 -12.38 7.87
C ASN A 84 2.10 -12.80 9.23
N GLY A 85 3.34 -13.29 9.28
CA GLY A 85 4.04 -13.59 10.54
C GLY A 85 4.86 -12.44 11.12
N GLU A 86 5.11 -11.38 10.33
CA GLU A 86 6.08 -10.32 10.67
C GLU A 86 5.52 -8.89 10.57
N ILE A 87 4.24 -8.75 10.18
CA ILE A 87 3.57 -7.46 10.25
C ILE A 87 2.95 -7.32 11.63
N LYS A 88 3.42 -6.32 12.36
CA LYS A 88 2.70 -5.81 13.52
C LYS A 88 1.55 -4.94 13.01
N ASN A 89 0.34 -5.39 13.23
CA ASN A 89 -0.89 -4.72 12.84
C ASN A 89 -1.84 -4.65 14.05
N ASP A 90 -1.42 -3.88 15.04
CA ASP A 90 -2.19 -3.71 16.28
C ASP A 90 -3.41 -2.78 16.07
N PHE A 91 -3.51 -2.17 14.87
CA PHE A 91 -4.60 -1.28 14.50
C PHE A 91 -5.25 -1.66 13.16
N PRO A 92 -6.56 -1.48 12.99
CA PRO A 92 -7.22 -1.55 11.69
C PRO A 92 -6.95 -0.29 10.86
N VAL A 93 -5.66 -0.04 10.52
CA VAL A 93 -5.16 1.24 9.99
C VAL A 93 -5.92 1.71 8.75
N LYS A 94 -6.26 0.79 7.83
CA LYS A 94 -7.04 1.15 6.64
C LYS A 94 -8.37 1.79 7.03
N SER A 95 -9.12 1.10 7.91
CA SER A 95 -10.43 1.58 8.34
C SER A 95 -10.32 2.88 9.13
N MET A 96 -9.27 3.02 9.95
CA MET A 96 -9.03 4.25 10.71
C MET A 96 -8.73 5.44 9.81
N LEU A 97 -7.85 5.28 8.82
CA LEU A 97 -7.54 6.34 7.86
C LEU A 97 -8.78 6.70 7.02
N TYR A 98 -9.56 5.69 6.58
CA TYR A 98 -10.80 5.93 5.85
C TYR A 98 -11.81 6.73 6.68
N ILE A 99 -12.04 6.35 7.95
CA ILE A 99 -12.97 7.04 8.84
C ILE A 99 -12.58 8.50 9.04
N ILE A 100 -11.27 8.79 9.18
CA ILE A 100 -10.78 10.17 9.29
C ILE A 100 -11.01 10.94 7.99
N GLU A 101 -10.61 10.36 6.84
CA GLU A 101 -10.73 10.99 5.53
C GLU A 101 -12.22 11.25 5.20
N ASP A 102 -13.12 10.26 5.39
CA ASP A 102 -14.56 10.41 5.17
C ASP A 102 -15.18 11.51 6.05
N PHE A 103 -14.80 11.56 7.34
CA PHE A 103 -15.29 12.61 8.24
C PHE A 103 -14.82 13.99 7.81
N LEU A 104 -13.57 14.15 7.39
CA LEU A 104 -13.04 15.43 6.93
C LEU A 104 -13.69 15.87 5.59
N ASP A 105 -13.94 14.92 4.69
CA ASP A 105 -14.55 15.19 3.39
C ASP A 105 -16.04 15.54 3.52
N ARG A 106 -16.78 14.85 4.40
CA ARG A 106 -18.20 15.16 4.68
C ARG A 106 -18.37 16.43 5.51
N GLY A 107 -17.41 16.76 6.37
CA GLY A 107 -17.49 17.87 7.33
C GLY A 107 -18.52 17.64 8.45
N THR A 108 -19.13 16.46 8.54
CA THR A 108 -20.18 16.15 9.52
C THR A 108 -20.26 14.63 9.77
N TYR A 109 -20.79 14.22 10.92
CA TYR A 109 -21.09 12.84 11.21
C TYR A 109 -22.24 12.31 10.34
N TYR A 110 -22.23 10.99 10.12
CA TYR A 110 -23.40 10.32 9.54
C TYR A 110 -24.61 10.54 10.41
N THR A 111 -25.72 10.94 9.82
CA THR A 111 -27.01 11.11 10.47
C THR A 111 -28.11 10.37 9.74
N GLU A 112 -28.98 9.71 10.49
CA GLU A 112 -30.14 9.03 9.91
C GLU A 112 -31.29 9.99 9.71
N LYS A 113 -31.95 9.89 8.55
CA LYS A 113 -33.13 10.70 8.23
C LYS A 113 -34.38 9.83 8.36
N GLU A 114 -35.15 10.09 9.38
CA GLU A 114 -36.48 9.48 9.52
C GLU A 114 -37.52 10.26 8.73
N THR A 115 -38.33 9.53 7.98
CA THR A 115 -39.48 10.11 7.29
C THR A 115 -40.72 10.02 8.19
N LEU A 116 -41.10 11.14 8.77
CA LEU A 116 -42.31 11.26 9.56
C LEU A 116 -43.49 11.71 8.69
N TYR A 117 -44.65 11.13 8.94
CA TYR A 117 -45.91 11.54 8.32
C TYR A 117 -46.78 12.16 9.38
N THR A 118 -47.06 13.45 9.24
CA THR A 118 -47.85 14.23 10.19
C THR A 118 -49.01 14.93 9.52
N LYS A 119 -50.12 15.11 10.24
CA LYS A 119 -51.23 15.93 9.78
C LYS A 119 -50.88 17.40 9.86
N SER A 120 -50.82 18.10 8.72
CA SER A 120 -50.45 19.52 8.64
C SER A 120 -50.81 20.09 7.28
N ASN A 121 -50.95 21.41 7.19
CA ASN A 121 -51.28 22.13 5.97
C ASN A 121 -50.05 22.71 5.25
N GLY A 122 -48.83 22.52 5.79
CA GLY A 122 -47.59 23.02 5.17
C GLY A 122 -46.55 21.94 5.00
N GLY A 123 -46.07 21.68 3.76
CA GLY A 123 -45.05 20.72 3.43
C GLY A 123 -45.39 19.83 2.22
N LYS A 124 -44.56 18.81 1.93
CA LYS A 124 -44.82 17.90 0.80
C LYS A 124 -45.95 16.93 1.14
N ILE A 125 -47.10 17.06 0.46
CA ILE A 125 -48.28 16.23 0.71
C ILE A 125 -48.03 14.79 0.22
N SER A 126 -48.36 13.84 1.09
CA SER A 126 -48.44 12.41 0.74
C SER A 126 -49.87 12.04 0.38
N TRP A 127 -50.25 12.22 -0.88
CA TRP A 127 -51.60 12.00 -1.36
C TRP A 127 -52.13 10.59 -1.07
N SER A 128 -51.30 9.58 -1.26
CA SER A 128 -51.66 8.20 -0.95
C SER A 128 -52.11 7.99 0.51
N ARG A 129 -51.42 8.66 1.46
CA ARG A 129 -51.75 8.58 2.88
C ARG A 129 -52.91 9.52 3.25
N THR A 130 -52.98 10.68 2.63
CA THR A 130 -54.09 11.62 2.84
C THR A 130 -55.41 11.00 2.45
N ILE A 131 -55.51 10.40 1.24
CA ILE A 131 -56.73 9.75 0.75
C ILE A 131 -57.14 8.58 1.66
N LYS A 132 -56.19 7.83 2.22
CA LYS A 132 -56.48 6.69 3.09
C LYS A 132 -56.88 7.09 4.53
N SER A 133 -56.40 8.22 5.03
CA SER A 133 -56.47 8.49 6.47
C SER A 133 -57.25 9.76 6.81
N VAL A 134 -57.51 10.64 5.85
CA VAL A 134 -58.24 11.89 6.08
C VAL A 134 -59.63 11.79 5.43
N LYS A 135 -60.65 12.14 6.19
CA LYS A 135 -62.02 12.18 5.65
C LYS A 135 -62.14 13.38 4.70
N PRO A 136 -62.57 13.18 3.47
CA PRO A 136 -62.81 14.25 2.53
C PRO A 136 -64.09 15.05 2.90
N ALA A 137 -64.10 16.32 2.67
CA ALA A 137 -65.32 17.15 2.62
C ALA A 137 -65.94 16.94 1.23
N VAL A 138 -67.19 16.54 1.20
CA VAL A 138 -67.94 16.31 -0.02
C VAL A 138 -68.96 17.47 -0.16
N SER A 139 -68.97 18.14 -1.31
CA SER A 139 -69.93 19.15 -1.68
C SER A 139 -70.49 18.90 -3.07
N GLU A 140 -71.54 19.61 -3.47
CA GLU A 140 -72.09 19.52 -4.82
C GLU A 140 -71.08 19.83 -5.93
N SER A 141 -70.07 20.57 -5.61
CA SER A 141 -68.99 20.98 -6.53
C SER A 141 -67.81 19.99 -6.55
N GLY A 142 -67.78 18.95 -5.72
CA GLY A 142 -66.73 17.94 -5.71
C GLY A 142 -66.20 17.53 -4.33
N ILE A 143 -65.05 16.85 -4.31
CA ILE A 143 -64.43 16.33 -3.15
C ILE A 143 -63.18 17.19 -2.82
N ALA A 144 -63.09 17.71 -1.57
CA ALA A 144 -61.96 18.46 -1.08
C ALA A 144 -61.41 17.87 0.20
N PHE A 145 -60.09 17.91 0.36
CA PHE A 145 -59.44 17.55 1.63
C PHE A 145 -59.05 18.86 2.36
N LEU A 146 -59.54 19.01 3.57
CA LEU A 146 -59.24 20.18 4.41
C LEU A 146 -57.96 20.03 5.24
N ASP A 147 -57.57 18.78 5.47
CA ASP A 147 -56.33 18.40 6.15
C ASP A 147 -55.50 17.52 5.22
N PHE A 148 -54.20 17.57 5.38
CA PHE A 148 -53.27 16.75 4.60
C PHE A 148 -52.32 16.01 5.48
N ILE A 149 -51.92 14.78 5.05
CA ILE A 149 -50.78 14.10 5.62
C ILE A 149 -49.54 14.54 4.82
N ILE A 150 -48.64 15.22 5.50
CA ILE A 150 -47.40 15.69 4.90
C ILE A 150 -46.22 14.78 5.28
N ARG A 151 -45.27 14.71 4.38
CA ARG A 151 -43.99 14.05 4.61
C ARG A 151 -42.99 15.06 5.17
N LYS A 152 -42.47 14.84 6.37
CA LYS A 152 -41.36 15.58 6.96
C LYS A 152 -40.18 14.65 7.15
N ASN A 153 -39.00 15.08 6.75
CA ASN A 153 -37.76 14.40 7.12
C ASN A 153 -37.26 15.01 8.43
N ARG A 154 -37.05 14.18 9.44
CA ARG A 154 -36.40 14.55 10.70
C ARG A 154 -35.04 13.91 10.74
N VAL A 155 -34.01 14.69 11.08
CA VAL A 155 -32.67 14.17 11.36
C VAL A 155 -32.67 13.64 12.78
N GLN A 156 -32.26 12.38 12.97
CA GLN A 156 -32.06 11.79 14.29
C GLN A 156 -30.59 11.96 14.68
N GLU A 157 -30.27 12.99 15.45
CA GLU A 157 -28.90 13.33 15.84
C GLU A 157 -28.27 12.30 16.80
N ASN A 158 -29.11 11.64 17.61
CA ASN A 158 -28.66 10.65 18.60
C ASN A 158 -29.00 9.21 18.19
N HIS A 159 -29.05 8.92 16.90
CA HIS A 159 -29.23 7.57 16.41
C HIS A 159 -27.99 6.72 16.74
N LEU A 160 -28.19 5.45 17.09
CA LEU A 160 -27.11 4.56 17.51
C LEU A 160 -25.93 4.53 16.53
N VAL A 161 -26.19 4.45 15.21
CA VAL A 161 -25.13 4.46 14.18
C VAL A 161 -24.37 5.79 14.16
N THR A 162 -25.04 6.92 14.46
CA THR A 162 -24.41 8.23 14.60
C THR A 162 -23.45 8.23 15.81
N GLU A 163 -23.87 7.66 16.93
CA GLU A 163 -23.03 7.59 18.14
C GLU A 163 -21.85 6.62 17.94
N ILE A 164 -22.05 5.49 17.26
CA ILE A 164 -20.97 4.59 16.86
C ILE A 164 -19.96 5.34 15.97
N HIS A 165 -20.44 6.10 14.98
CA HIS A 165 -19.57 6.89 14.11
C HIS A 165 -18.79 7.94 14.89
N LYS A 166 -19.42 8.69 15.80
CA LYS A 166 -18.74 9.68 16.67
C LYS A 166 -17.64 9.02 17.51
N TYR A 167 -17.92 7.87 18.10
CA TYR A 167 -16.93 7.13 18.86
C TYR A 167 -15.73 6.72 17.99
N CYS A 168 -15.99 6.11 16.83
CA CYS A 168 -14.92 5.67 15.92
C CYS A 168 -14.09 6.85 15.41
N VAL A 169 -14.73 7.95 15.00
CA VAL A 169 -14.03 9.19 14.58
C VAL A 169 -13.15 9.71 15.69
N HIS A 170 -13.69 9.86 16.91
CA HIS A 170 -12.92 10.35 18.06
C HIS A 170 -11.67 9.49 18.30
N LYS A 171 -11.84 8.15 18.37
CA LYS A 171 -10.73 7.21 18.57
C LYS A 171 -9.70 7.23 17.43
N CYS A 172 -10.15 7.29 16.20
CA CYS A 172 -9.25 7.39 15.06
C CYS A 172 -8.43 8.69 15.11
N PHE A 173 -9.04 9.82 15.51
CA PHE A 173 -8.31 11.08 15.68
C PHE A 173 -7.38 11.10 16.89
N GLU A 174 -7.69 10.42 17.99
CA GLU A 174 -6.74 10.25 19.10
C GLU A 174 -5.44 9.58 18.64
N ILE A 175 -5.53 8.60 17.73
CA ILE A 175 -4.39 7.78 17.29
C ILE A 175 -3.69 8.40 16.07
N PHE A 176 -4.42 8.71 14.98
CA PHE A 176 -3.87 9.15 13.71
C PHE A 176 -4.24 10.59 13.33
N GLY A 177 -5.03 11.30 14.13
CA GLY A 177 -5.47 12.67 13.82
C GLY A 177 -4.32 13.64 13.64
N PHE A 178 -3.18 13.42 14.30
CA PHE A 178 -1.97 14.23 14.14
C PHE A 178 -1.47 14.29 12.68
N LEU A 179 -1.84 13.32 11.83
CA LEU A 179 -1.53 13.32 10.40
C LEU A 179 -2.44 14.24 9.56
N TYR A 180 -3.52 14.76 10.12
CA TYR A 180 -4.53 15.54 9.40
C TYR A 180 -4.76 16.92 10.02
N THR A 181 -5.03 16.97 11.32
CA THR A 181 -5.35 18.20 12.06
C THR A 181 -4.91 18.07 13.53
N PRO A 182 -4.53 19.18 14.18
CA PRO A 182 -4.22 19.18 15.61
C PRO A 182 -5.47 19.06 16.51
N SER A 183 -6.69 19.24 15.98
CA SER A 183 -7.92 19.17 16.76
C SER A 183 -8.53 17.78 16.69
N VAL A 184 -8.86 17.22 17.86
CA VAL A 184 -9.62 15.98 17.98
C VAL A 184 -11.11 16.33 18.06
N PRO A 185 -11.99 15.72 17.25
CA PRO A 185 -13.42 15.92 17.31
C PRO A 185 -13.99 15.55 18.68
N GLU A 186 -15.10 16.15 19.08
CA GLU A 186 -15.76 15.87 20.35
C GLU A 186 -16.15 14.39 20.47
N LYS A 187 -15.99 13.86 21.67
CA LYS A 187 -16.42 12.51 22.00
C LYS A 187 -17.94 12.41 21.99
N GLY A 188 -18.48 11.33 21.41
CA GLY A 188 -19.90 11.01 21.47
C GLY A 188 -20.35 10.50 22.84
N LEU A 189 -21.57 9.96 22.91
CA LEU A 189 -22.15 9.41 24.14
C LEU A 189 -21.55 8.04 24.52
N LEU A 190 -21.03 7.28 23.55
CA LEU A 190 -20.45 5.96 23.79
C LEU A 190 -19.01 6.07 24.31
N ASP A 191 -18.67 5.16 25.21
CA ASP A 191 -17.31 4.98 25.71
C ASP A 191 -16.74 3.60 25.35
N GLU A 192 -15.50 3.31 25.81
CA GLU A 192 -14.82 2.03 25.54
C GLU A 192 -15.54 0.84 26.18
N ASP A 193 -16.07 1.05 27.36
CA ASP A 193 -16.85 0.07 28.11
C ASP A 193 -18.14 -0.30 27.37
N ASP A 194 -18.85 0.71 26.83
CA ASP A 194 -20.06 0.51 26.03
C ASP A 194 -19.75 -0.32 24.77
N ILE A 195 -18.68 0.04 24.07
CA ILE A 195 -18.26 -0.68 22.85
C ILE A 195 -17.84 -2.11 23.18
N SER A 196 -17.05 -2.33 24.21
CA SER A 196 -16.59 -3.66 24.61
C SER A 196 -17.75 -4.58 25.00
N LYS A 197 -18.65 -4.11 25.84
CA LYS A 197 -19.81 -4.88 26.32
C LYS A 197 -20.83 -5.20 25.23
N ASN A 198 -21.03 -4.28 24.27
CA ASN A 198 -22.06 -4.36 23.25
C ASN A 198 -21.53 -4.62 21.85
N ARG A 199 -20.24 -4.99 21.69
CA ARG A 199 -19.55 -5.17 20.40
C ARG A 199 -20.37 -5.96 19.38
N LYS A 200 -20.89 -7.14 19.77
CA LYS A 200 -21.67 -7.99 18.88
C LYS A 200 -22.97 -7.32 18.40
N TYR A 201 -23.63 -6.60 19.29
CA TYR A 201 -24.85 -5.88 18.97
C TYR A 201 -24.56 -4.72 17.99
N TYR A 202 -23.52 -3.92 18.23
CA TYR A 202 -23.15 -2.83 17.33
C TYR A 202 -22.69 -3.33 15.97
N ALA A 203 -21.95 -4.44 15.93
CA ALA A 203 -21.56 -5.09 14.68
C ALA A 203 -22.81 -5.56 13.88
N GLN A 204 -23.79 -6.15 14.54
CA GLN A 204 -25.05 -6.55 13.90
C GLN A 204 -25.82 -5.34 13.35
N VAL A 205 -25.94 -4.25 14.13
CA VAL A 205 -26.62 -3.02 13.65
C VAL A 205 -25.93 -2.44 12.42
N LEU A 206 -24.60 -2.40 12.39
CA LEU A 206 -23.86 -1.93 11.22
C LEU A 206 -24.06 -2.86 10.01
N GLN A 207 -24.07 -4.19 10.21
CA GLN A 207 -24.33 -5.14 9.14
C GLN A 207 -25.74 -4.98 8.55
N GLU A 208 -26.77 -4.81 9.40
CA GLU A 208 -28.14 -4.54 8.96
C GLU A 208 -28.23 -3.23 8.14
N LYS A 209 -27.40 -2.23 8.46
CA LYS A 209 -27.34 -0.98 7.69
C LYS A 209 -26.64 -1.16 6.35
N ILE A 210 -25.58 -1.96 6.28
CA ILE A 210 -24.91 -2.35 5.02
C ILE A 210 -25.92 -3.02 4.10
N ASP A 211 -26.66 -3.98 4.62
CA ASP A 211 -27.63 -4.77 3.85
C ASP A 211 -28.84 -3.93 3.38
N ALA A 212 -29.19 -2.87 4.13
CA ALA A 212 -30.34 -2.02 3.86
C ALA A 212 -30.05 -0.77 3.00
N THR A 213 -28.79 -0.43 2.75
CA THR A 213 -28.41 0.77 1.98
C THR A 213 -27.90 0.42 0.59
N TYR A 214 -28.22 1.28 -0.39
CA TYR A 214 -27.72 1.17 -1.77
C TYR A 214 -26.72 2.28 -2.12
N LEU A 215 -26.43 3.18 -1.19
CA LEU A 215 -25.48 4.25 -1.41
C LEU A 215 -24.08 3.76 -1.10
N GLU A 216 -23.24 3.61 -2.12
CA GLU A 216 -21.89 3.04 -2.05
C GLU A 216 -21.02 3.71 -0.97
N SER A 217 -21.05 5.05 -0.88
CA SER A 217 -20.30 5.79 0.13
C SER A 217 -20.74 5.50 1.58
N ASN A 218 -22.00 5.10 1.79
CA ASN A 218 -22.46 4.70 3.12
C ASN A 218 -22.14 3.23 3.40
N ILE A 219 -22.18 2.37 2.39
CA ILE A 219 -21.74 0.97 2.52
C ILE A 219 -20.27 0.96 2.94
N GLU A 220 -19.43 1.69 2.23
CA GLU A 220 -17.99 1.77 2.54
C GLU A 220 -17.72 2.33 3.93
N LEU A 221 -18.45 3.38 4.35
CA LEU A 221 -18.36 3.90 5.71
C LEU A 221 -18.74 2.82 6.75
N PHE A 222 -19.88 2.15 6.58
CA PHE A 222 -20.35 1.18 7.57
C PHE A 222 -19.44 -0.07 7.63
N GLU A 223 -18.90 -0.52 6.51
CA GLU A 223 -17.89 -1.59 6.46
C GLU A 223 -16.62 -1.21 7.24
N ASN A 224 -16.15 0.03 7.10
CA ASN A 224 -14.97 0.49 7.84
C ASN A 224 -15.27 0.69 9.34
N LEU A 225 -16.46 1.16 9.72
CA LEU A 225 -16.88 1.21 11.12
C LEU A 225 -16.99 -0.20 11.72
N LEU A 226 -17.56 -1.15 10.98
CA LEU A 226 -17.67 -2.55 11.39
C LEU A 226 -16.29 -3.20 11.59
N ASN A 227 -15.39 -2.99 10.64
CA ASN A 227 -14.01 -3.48 10.72
C ASN A 227 -13.27 -2.88 11.92
N PHE A 228 -13.46 -1.58 12.18
CA PHE A 228 -12.88 -0.91 13.34
C PHE A 228 -13.36 -1.53 14.64
N ILE A 229 -14.70 -1.67 14.84
CA ILE A 229 -15.28 -2.23 16.07
C ILE A 229 -14.87 -3.67 16.29
N ASN A 230 -14.78 -4.48 15.22
CA ASN A 230 -14.40 -5.89 15.34
C ASN A 230 -12.91 -6.08 15.66
N SER A 231 -12.05 -5.18 15.19
CA SER A 231 -10.59 -5.29 15.34
C SER A 231 -10.05 -4.58 16.58
N PHE A 232 -10.83 -3.65 17.16
CA PHE A 232 -10.41 -2.86 18.30
C PHE A 232 -10.71 -3.64 19.60
N ASP A 233 -9.66 -4.15 20.23
CA ASP A 233 -9.77 -4.90 21.48
C ASP A 233 -9.35 -4.03 22.66
N SER A 234 -10.27 -3.81 23.61
CA SER A 234 -10.02 -3.00 24.80
C SER A 234 -9.01 -3.65 25.77
N GLU A 235 -8.82 -4.97 25.67
CA GLU A 235 -7.80 -5.68 26.45
C GLU A 235 -6.38 -5.46 25.91
N SER A 236 -6.23 -5.00 24.67
CA SER A 236 -4.98 -4.54 24.09
C SER A 236 -4.71 -3.06 24.41
N GLU A 237 -5.03 -2.57 25.61
CA GLU A 237 -4.39 -1.38 26.18
C GLU A 237 -2.88 -1.65 26.34
N ALA A 238 -2.28 -2.18 25.28
CA ALA A 238 -0.87 -2.29 25.14
C ALA A 238 -0.33 -0.87 25.26
N LYS A 239 0.46 -0.64 26.29
CA LYS A 239 1.18 0.61 26.51
C LYS A 239 1.95 1.05 25.27
N GLU A 240 1.99 0.20 24.23
CA GLU A 240 2.71 0.37 22.98
C GLU A 240 1.98 -0.40 21.85
N ALA A 241 1.58 0.30 20.81
CA ALA A 241 0.97 -0.30 19.64
C ALA A 241 1.77 0.07 18.36
N ALA A 242 1.86 -0.85 17.41
CA ALA A 242 2.67 -0.70 16.22
C ALA A 242 1.92 -1.09 14.94
N TYR A 243 2.22 -0.38 13.86
CA TYR A 243 1.86 -0.74 12.49
C TYR A 243 3.08 -0.68 11.60
N GLY A 244 3.53 -1.79 11.09
CA GLY A 244 4.73 -1.86 10.27
C GLY A 244 5.28 -3.27 10.13
N THR A 245 6.49 -3.39 9.60
CA THR A 245 7.15 -4.68 9.34
C THR A 245 8.64 -4.63 9.63
N ASN A 246 9.21 -5.77 10.03
CA ASN A 246 10.65 -5.99 10.11
C ASN A 246 11.22 -6.57 8.78
N CYS A 247 10.35 -6.89 7.83
CA CYS A 247 10.68 -7.46 6.52
C CYS A 247 10.37 -6.49 5.39
N PHE A 248 10.85 -5.25 5.49
CA PHE A 248 10.56 -4.24 4.47
C PHE A 248 11.09 -4.60 3.08
N GLN A 249 12.05 -5.53 2.97
CA GLN A 249 12.50 -6.06 1.68
C GLN A 249 11.35 -6.56 0.80
N VAL A 250 10.32 -7.19 1.38
CA VAL A 250 9.15 -7.67 0.62
C VAL A 250 8.30 -6.52 0.11
N VAL A 251 8.18 -5.46 0.92
CA VAL A 251 7.49 -4.22 0.50
C VAL A 251 8.30 -3.53 -0.61
N TRP A 252 9.63 -3.48 -0.47
CA TRP A 252 10.54 -2.94 -1.48
C TRP A 252 10.39 -3.66 -2.82
N GLU A 253 10.45 -5.00 -2.83
CA GLU A 253 10.22 -5.83 -4.03
C GLU A 253 8.87 -5.53 -4.68
N SER A 254 7.80 -5.44 -3.88
CA SER A 254 6.46 -5.12 -4.37
C SER A 254 6.37 -3.71 -4.97
N LEU A 255 7.03 -2.72 -4.37
CA LEU A 255 7.08 -1.36 -4.89
C LEU A 255 7.86 -1.28 -6.21
N VAL A 256 9.00 -1.94 -6.30
CA VAL A 256 9.81 -2.03 -7.54
C VAL A 256 9.00 -2.73 -8.63
N ASP A 257 8.35 -3.87 -8.33
CA ASP A 257 7.49 -4.57 -9.28
C ASP A 257 6.31 -3.72 -9.75
N SER A 258 5.71 -2.92 -8.86
CA SER A 258 4.61 -2.02 -9.23
C SER A 258 5.02 -0.94 -10.24
N VAL A 259 6.28 -0.49 -10.21
CA VAL A 259 6.81 0.52 -11.12
C VAL A 259 7.35 -0.08 -12.40
N PHE A 260 8.18 -1.10 -12.30
CA PHE A 260 8.92 -1.67 -13.44
C PHE A 260 8.26 -2.90 -14.04
N GLY A 261 7.47 -3.65 -13.29
CA GLY A 261 6.81 -4.88 -13.75
C GLY A 261 5.84 -4.62 -14.89
N THR A 262 6.06 -5.22 -16.06
CA THR A 262 5.16 -5.14 -17.23
C THR A 262 4.46 -6.46 -17.52
N VAL A 263 4.86 -7.53 -16.83
CA VAL A 263 4.35 -8.90 -17.01
C VAL A 263 3.52 -9.29 -15.80
N GLY A 264 2.32 -9.78 -16.02
CA GLY A 264 1.42 -10.24 -14.96
C GLY A 264 1.90 -11.53 -14.29
N GLN A 265 1.44 -11.81 -13.06
CA GLN A 265 1.89 -12.96 -12.27
C GLN A 265 1.70 -14.30 -13.01
N LYS A 266 0.55 -14.54 -13.65
CA LYS A 266 0.26 -15.75 -14.42
C LYS A 266 1.25 -15.94 -15.57
N GLU A 267 1.57 -14.87 -16.28
CA GLU A 267 2.50 -14.88 -17.40
C GLU A 267 3.94 -15.07 -16.90
N LYS A 268 4.32 -14.48 -15.73
CA LYS A 268 5.61 -14.76 -15.10
C LYS A 268 5.76 -16.26 -14.80
N GLU A 269 4.76 -16.89 -14.19
CA GLU A 269 4.76 -18.32 -13.86
C GLU A 269 4.88 -19.22 -15.09
N GLU A 270 4.21 -18.86 -16.17
CA GLU A 270 4.16 -19.65 -17.38
C GLU A 270 5.43 -19.53 -18.22
N TYR A 271 6.01 -18.32 -18.36
CA TYR A 271 7.07 -18.05 -19.32
C TYR A 271 8.43 -17.70 -18.72
N PHE A 272 8.50 -17.29 -17.44
CA PHE A 272 9.72 -16.74 -16.85
C PHE A 272 10.24 -17.49 -15.64
N TYR A 273 9.55 -18.52 -15.16
CA TYR A 273 9.96 -19.28 -13.99
C TYR A 273 10.66 -20.60 -14.35
N PRO A 274 12.02 -20.65 -14.34
CA PRO A 274 12.73 -21.88 -14.57
C PRO A 274 12.48 -22.88 -13.43
N ALA A 275 12.05 -24.09 -13.80
CA ALA A 275 11.79 -25.16 -12.87
C ALA A 275 12.69 -26.36 -13.14
N SER A 276 13.13 -27.03 -12.08
CA SER A 276 13.85 -28.30 -12.12
C SER A 276 12.97 -29.45 -11.62
N ARG A 277 13.33 -30.65 -12.01
CA ARG A 277 12.63 -31.88 -11.57
C ARG A 277 13.60 -33.01 -11.27
N TRP A 278 13.21 -33.83 -10.32
CA TRP A 278 13.84 -35.10 -10.05
C TRP A 278 13.11 -36.21 -10.79
N ASN A 279 13.85 -37.10 -11.44
CA ASN A 279 13.35 -38.36 -11.98
C ASN A 279 13.88 -39.46 -11.09
N PHE A 280 13.04 -40.04 -10.26
CA PHE A 280 13.40 -41.12 -9.34
C PHE A 280 13.30 -42.49 -10.02
N THR A 281 13.96 -43.50 -9.44
CA THR A 281 13.93 -44.88 -9.93
C THR A 281 12.53 -45.52 -9.87
N ASP A 282 11.60 -44.92 -9.09
CA ASP A 282 10.18 -45.30 -9.05
C ASP A 282 9.39 -44.83 -10.27
N GLY A 283 10.02 -44.12 -11.22
CA GLY A 283 9.42 -43.63 -12.44
C GLY A 283 8.53 -42.41 -12.27
N LYS A 284 8.37 -41.84 -11.06
CA LYS A 284 7.54 -40.68 -10.77
C LYS A 284 8.36 -39.40 -10.70
N PRO A 285 8.23 -38.49 -11.68
CA PRO A 285 8.93 -37.20 -11.62
C PRO A 285 8.35 -36.30 -10.52
N ARG A 286 9.22 -35.65 -9.75
CA ARG A 286 8.85 -34.66 -8.76
C ARG A 286 9.45 -33.30 -9.14
N LYS A 287 8.59 -32.27 -9.26
CA LYS A 287 9.02 -30.92 -9.57
C LYS A 287 9.50 -30.21 -8.29
N ASN A 288 10.61 -29.49 -8.39
CA ASN A 288 11.01 -28.52 -7.38
C ASN A 288 10.21 -27.24 -7.53
N ALA A 289 10.19 -26.43 -6.48
CA ALA A 289 9.71 -25.05 -6.59
C ALA A 289 10.53 -24.31 -7.66
N PRO A 290 9.89 -23.57 -8.58
CA PRO A 290 10.61 -22.84 -9.61
C PRO A 290 11.41 -21.69 -8.99
N LEU A 291 12.48 -21.30 -9.67
CA LEU A 291 13.15 -20.03 -9.40
C LEU A 291 12.25 -18.89 -9.90
N ARG A 292 12.20 -17.78 -9.14
CA ARG A 292 11.25 -16.70 -9.36
C ARG A 292 12.00 -15.38 -9.44
N PRO A 293 12.13 -14.76 -10.63
CA PRO A 293 12.60 -13.39 -10.74
C PRO A 293 11.57 -12.45 -10.11
N ASP A 294 12.02 -11.43 -9.38
CA ASP A 294 11.13 -10.51 -8.67
C ASP A 294 10.28 -9.71 -9.66
N THR A 295 10.92 -9.12 -10.67
CA THR A 295 10.27 -8.24 -11.63
C THR A 295 10.76 -8.52 -13.05
N ILE A 296 9.83 -8.61 -14.00
CA ILE A 296 10.11 -8.67 -15.43
C ILE A 296 9.57 -7.40 -16.07
N MET A 297 10.47 -6.61 -16.67
CA MET A 297 10.14 -5.42 -17.45
C MET A 297 10.43 -5.67 -18.94
N ILE A 298 9.42 -5.49 -19.76
CA ILE A 298 9.56 -5.54 -21.22
C ILE A 298 9.38 -4.13 -21.75
N ALA A 299 10.43 -3.57 -22.33
CA ALA A 299 10.43 -2.30 -23.04
C ALA A 299 10.25 -2.52 -24.54
N GLY A 300 9.66 -1.58 -25.26
CA GLY A 300 9.48 -1.68 -26.71
C GLY A 300 8.16 -2.34 -27.15
N ILE A 301 7.23 -2.64 -26.26
CA ILE A 301 5.86 -3.06 -26.62
C ILE A 301 5.13 -1.83 -27.19
N SER A 302 4.70 -1.92 -28.44
CA SER A 302 4.17 -0.84 -29.25
C SER A 302 3.10 0.01 -28.55
N SER A 303 3.45 1.24 -28.24
CA SER A 303 2.58 2.39 -28.37
C SER A 303 3.33 3.43 -29.20
N ALA A 304 2.63 4.24 -29.98
CA ALA A 304 3.24 5.25 -30.85
C ALA A 304 4.13 6.27 -30.12
N GLU A 305 4.22 6.20 -28.81
CA GLU A 305 5.02 7.06 -27.93
C GLU A 305 6.29 6.38 -27.37
N ASN A 306 6.55 5.12 -27.72
CA ASN A 306 7.68 4.40 -27.12
C ASN A 306 8.93 4.50 -28.00
N PRO A 307 10.01 5.21 -27.60
CA PRO A 307 11.23 5.35 -28.38
C PRO A 307 11.97 4.03 -28.61
N PHE A 308 11.62 2.93 -27.93
CA PHE A 308 12.20 1.59 -28.11
C PHE A 308 11.46 0.75 -29.16
N ALA A 309 10.33 1.21 -29.71
CA ALA A 309 9.57 0.47 -30.71
C ALA A 309 10.38 0.26 -32.00
N GLU A 310 11.30 1.17 -32.32
CA GLU A 310 12.19 1.09 -33.46
C GLU A 310 13.33 0.09 -33.29
N ASN A 311 13.77 -0.18 -32.05
CA ASN A 311 14.92 -1.04 -31.73
C ASN A 311 14.55 -2.47 -31.28
N GLY A 312 13.28 -2.87 -31.39
CA GLY A 312 12.81 -4.16 -30.94
C GLY A 312 12.45 -4.20 -29.47
N ARG A 313 11.96 -5.36 -29.00
CA ARG A 313 11.56 -5.59 -27.62
C ARG A 313 12.73 -6.06 -26.78
N LYS A 314 12.95 -5.43 -25.64
CA LYS A 314 14.02 -5.77 -24.69
C LYS A 314 13.43 -6.26 -23.37
N CYS A 315 14.05 -7.28 -22.82
CA CYS A 315 13.67 -7.90 -21.56
C CYS A 315 14.67 -7.53 -20.46
N PHE A 316 14.19 -6.90 -19.41
CA PHE A 316 14.97 -6.59 -18.23
C PHE A 316 14.49 -7.47 -17.07
N ILE A 317 15.39 -8.30 -16.57
CA ILE A 317 15.18 -9.18 -15.42
C ILE A 317 15.70 -8.42 -14.21
N ILE A 318 14.79 -7.94 -13.38
CA ILE A 318 15.12 -7.07 -12.26
C ILE A 318 14.98 -7.86 -10.95
N ASP A 319 16.03 -7.84 -10.16
CA ASP A 319 16.09 -8.42 -8.82
C ASP A 319 16.26 -7.28 -7.81
N SER A 320 15.32 -7.19 -6.89
CA SER A 320 15.21 -6.08 -5.94
C SER A 320 16.01 -6.37 -4.69
N LYS A 321 17.08 -5.64 -4.48
CA LYS A 321 17.97 -5.82 -3.33
C LYS A 321 17.77 -4.70 -2.32
N TYR A 322 17.53 -5.08 -1.06
CA TYR A 322 17.31 -4.13 0.02
C TYR A 322 18.57 -4.00 0.89
N TYR A 323 19.63 -3.40 0.32
CA TYR A 323 20.93 -3.14 0.95
C TYR A 323 21.25 -1.66 0.95
N SER A 324 22.00 -1.18 1.92
CA SER A 324 22.44 0.22 2.01
C SER A 324 23.73 0.46 1.21
N TYR A 325 23.60 0.97 0.00
CA TYR A 325 24.76 1.28 -0.86
C TYR A 325 25.71 2.36 -0.27
N LYS A 326 25.17 3.33 0.50
CA LYS A 326 26.02 4.37 1.11
C LYS A 326 27.02 3.83 2.13
N MET A 327 26.66 2.78 2.83
CA MET A 327 27.53 2.14 3.80
C MET A 327 28.79 1.59 3.14
N LEU A 328 28.65 0.99 1.94
CA LEU A 328 29.76 0.49 1.14
C LEU A 328 30.75 1.57 0.72
N ARG A 329 30.25 2.72 0.28
CA ARG A 329 31.10 3.80 -0.25
C ARG A 329 31.89 4.52 0.83
N SER A 330 31.39 4.61 2.06
CA SER A 330 32.10 5.21 3.19
C SER A 330 33.16 4.28 3.78
N LEU A 331 32.94 2.98 3.73
CA LEU A 331 33.87 1.97 4.26
C LEU A 331 35.08 1.72 3.34
N SER A 332 34.90 1.83 2.02
CA SER A 332 35.99 1.65 1.03
C SER A 332 37.08 2.74 1.07
N LEU A 333 36.87 3.82 1.82
CA LEU A 333 37.82 4.94 1.91
C LEU A 333 38.69 4.93 3.17
N GLU A 334 38.36 4.10 4.18
CA GLU A 334 38.98 4.22 5.53
C GLU A 334 39.53 2.90 6.11
N GLU A 335 39.37 1.73 5.49
CA GLU A 335 39.72 0.43 6.08
C GLU A 335 40.67 -0.43 5.20
N SER A 336 41.47 -1.30 5.84
CA SER A 336 42.42 -2.18 5.18
C SER A 336 41.77 -3.22 4.30
N GLU A 337 42.45 -3.68 3.22
CA GLU A 337 41.95 -4.64 2.19
C GLU A 337 41.28 -5.90 2.75
N GLU A 338 41.73 -6.43 3.90
CA GLU A 338 41.13 -7.62 4.54
C GLU A 338 39.75 -7.35 5.15
N ASN A 339 39.51 -6.16 5.73
CA ASN A 339 38.23 -5.77 6.28
C ASN A 339 37.23 -5.36 5.17
N GLU A 340 37.72 -4.81 4.08
CA GLU A 340 36.94 -4.43 2.91
C GLU A 340 36.24 -5.64 2.28
N SER A 341 36.92 -6.80 2.17
CA SER A 341 36.33 -8.01 1.61
C SER A 341 35.20 -8.62 2.46
N VAL A 342 35.29 -8.52 3.80
CA VAL A 342 34.25 -9.01 4.74
C VAL A 342 33.03 -8.10 4.75
N LEU A 343 33.21 -6.81 4.69
CA LEU A 343 32.12 -5.82 4.64
C LEU A 343 31.38 -5.83 3.31
N LEU A 344 32.09 -6.04 2.19
CA LEU A 344 31.49 -6.20 0.88
C LEU A 344 30.61 -7.45 0.79
N GLN A 345 30.96 -8.57 1.42
CA GLN A 345 30.15 -9.80 1.42
C GLN A 345 28.78 -9.65 2.09
N GLY A 346 28.65 -8.77 3.09
CA GLY A 346 27.38 -8.53 3.79
C GLY A 346 26.48 -7.47 3.19
N SER A 347 26.99 -6.65 2.26
CA SER A 347 26.33 -5.41 1.81
C SER A 347 26.06 -5.33 0.30
N ILE A 348 26.52 -6.31 -0.47
CA ILE A 348 26.22 -6.46 -1.91
C ILE A 348 25.70 -7.85 -2.22
N PRO A 349 24.97 -8.03 -3.34
CA PRO A 349 24.51 -9.34 -3.77
C PRO A 349 25.70 -10.29 -3.98
N GLY A 350 25.68 -11.42 -3.30
CA GLY A 350 26.72 -12.46 -3.40
C GLY A 350 26.65 -13.26 -4.71
N THR A 351 27.63 -14.15 -4.89
CA THR A 351 27.76 -14.99 -6.09
C THR A 351 26.50 -15.80 -6.40
N ASP A 352 25.78 -16.28 -5.39
CA ASP A 352 24.52 -17.00 -5.56
C ASP A 352 23.42 -16.14 -6.20
N SER A 353 23.33 -14.86 -5.83
CA SER A 353 22.39 -13.90 -6.43
C SER A 353 22.77 -13.58 -7.88
N ILE A 354 24.07 -13.41 -8.17
CA ILE A 354 24.59 -13.21 -9.51
C ILE A 354 24.25 -14.42 -10.41
N GLN A 355 24.49 -15.64 -9.91
CA GLN A 355 24.18 -16.86 -10.64
C GLN A 355 22.70 -17.07 -10.90
N LYS A 356 21.84 -16.76 -9.94
CA LYS A 356 20.39 -16.78 -10.13
C LYS A 356 19.97 -15.87 -11.25
N GLN A 357 20.49 -14.65 -11.32
CA GLN A 357 20.18 -13.69 -12.38
C GLN A 357 20.57 -14.22 -13.78
N ILE A 358 21.77 -14.74 -13.89
CA ILE A 358 22.25 -15.34 -15.14
C ILE A 358 21.38 -16.55 -15.52
N THR A 359 21.00 -17.39 -14.55
CA THR A 359 20.13 -18.54 -14.78
C THR A 359 18.74 -18.14 -15.29
N TYR A 360 18.14 -17.07 -14.78
CA TYR A 360 16.87 -16.56 -15.30
C TYR A 360 17.00 -16.15 -16.77
N ALA A 361 18.05 -15.42 -17.11
CA ALA A 361 18.29 -14.96 -18.47
C ALA A 361 18.61 -16.10 -19.44
N GLN A 362 19.40 -17.09 -19.01
CA GLN A 362 19.67 -18.30 -19.79
C GLN A 362 18.40 -19.10 -20.08
N TYR A 363 17.48 -19.18 -19.10
CA TYR A 363 16.19 -19.84 -19.29
C TYR A 363 15.35 -19.11 -20.35
N ILE A 364 15.29 -17.78 -20.30
CA ILE A 364 14.54 -16.96 -21.28
C ILE A 364 15.17 -17.10 -22.68
N ASP A 365 16.49 -17.05 -22.79
CA ASP A 365 17.23 -17.26 -24.05
C ASP A 365 17.00 -18.66 -24.63
N ALA A 366 17.04 -19.69 -23.78
CA ALA A 366 16.81 -21.08 -24.19
C ALA A 366 15.33 -21.36 -24.55
N SER A 367 14.38 -20.70 -23.91
CA SER A 367 12.93 -20.91 -24.11
C SER A 367 12.46 -20.55 -25.52
N ILE A 368 13.20 -19.72 -26.24
CA ILE A 368 12.97 -19.44 -27.67
C ILE A 368 12.89 -20.74 -28.49
N LYS A 369 13.63 -21.77 -28.11
CA LYS A 369 13.72 -23.04 -28.84
C LYS A 369 12.67 -24.07 -28.41
N THR A 370 12.06 -23.89 -27.26
CA THR A 370 11.26 -24.95 -26.57
C THR A 370 9.76 -24.69 -26.61
N PHE A 371 9.31 -23.44 -26.68
CA PHE A 371 7.88 -23.09 -26.67
C PHE A 371 7.36 -22.86 -28.09
N GLY A 372 6.84 -23.93 -28.70
CA GLY A 372 6.34 -23.93 -30.07
C GLY A 372 4.92 -23.40 -30.28
N SER A 373 4.33 -22.61 -29.37
CA SER A 373 2.97 -22.08 -29.52
C SER A 373 2.98 -20.62 -30.00
N GLU A 374 2.01 -20.26 -30.86
CA GLU A 374 1.85 -18.92 -31.42
C GLU A 374 1.73 -17.80 -30.35
N ASN A 375 1.26 -18.14 -29.15
CA ASN A 375 1.17 -17.20 -28.04
C ASN A 375 2.50 -16.83 -27.40
N CYS A 376 3.59 -17.56 -27.70
CA CYS A 376 4.93 -17.32 -27.17
C CYS A 376 5.74 -16.27 -27.92
N GLU A 377 5.32 -15.81 -29.10
CA GLU A 377 6.07 -14.79 -29.86
C GLU A 377 6.23 -13.48 -29.08
N LYS A 378 5.26 -13.14 -28.28
CA LYS A 378 5.28 -11.97 -27.38
C LYS A 378 6.46 -11.97 -26.40
N TYR A 379 6.97 -13.15 -26.02
CA TYR A 379 8.04 -13.32 -25.00
C TYR A 379 9.33 -13.90 -25.59
N ARG A 380 9.53 -13.79 -26.92
CA ARG A 380 10.79 -14.13 -27.58
C ARG A 380 11.69 -12.92 -27.63
N PHE A 381 12.92 -13.07 -27.17
CA PHE A 381 13.94 -12.03 -27.20
C PHE A 381 15.22 -12.58 -27.82
N ASN A 382 15.96 -11.74 -28.55
CA ASN A 382 17.32 -12.10 -28.92
C ASN A 382 18.23 -12.07 -27.70
N PRO A 383 19.33 -12.85 -27.66
CA PRO A 383 20.25 -12.81 -26.53
C PRO A 383 20.81 -11.42 -26.21
N GLY A 384 20.97 -10.57 -27.23
CA GLY A 384 21.40 -9.18 -27.09
C GLY A 384 20.33 -8.23 -26.53
N ASP A 385 19.07 -8.69 -26.43
CA ASP A 385 17.94 -7.90 -25.94
C ASP A 385 17.51 -8.32 -24.50
N ILE A 386 18.30 -9.17 -23.84
CA ILE A 386 18.05 -9.63 -22.45
C ILE A 386 19.09 -8.99 -21.54
N PHE A 387 18.63 -8.32 -20.49
CA PHE A 387 19.47 -7.60 -19.53
C PHE A 387 19.13 -8.01 -18.10
N ASN A 388 20.15 -8.14 -17.25
CA ASN A 388 20.03 -8.37 -15.82
C ASN A 388 20.29 -7.09 -15.04
N VAL A 389 19.45 -6.81 -14.04
CA VAL A 389 19.53 -5.57 -13.26
C VAL A 389 19.31 -5.84 -11.77
N PHE A 390 20.19 -5.33 -10.91
CA PHE A 390 19.94 -5.15 -9.48
C PHE A 390 19.43 -3.74 -9.22
N ILE A 391 18.35 -3.60 -8.43
CA ILE A 391 17.84 -2.31 -7.96
C ILE A 391 17.99 -2.24 -6.44
N LEU A 392 18.73 -1.21 -5.98
CA LEU A 392 19.02 -0.95 -4.57
C LEU A 392 18.40 0.38 -4.11
N PRO A 393 18.04 0.52 -2.82
CA PRO A 393 17.54 1.78 -2.27
C PRO A 393 18.64 2.83 -2.18
N SER A 394 18.28 4.10 -2.42
CA SER A 394 19.18 5.25 -2.32
C SER A 394 18.49 6.44 -1.69
N ASN A 395 19.25 7.23 -0.95
CA ASN A 395 18.85 8.55 -0.45
C ASN A 395 19.35 9.71 -1.32
N ASN A 396 19.85 9.44 -2.52
CA ASN A 396 20.24 10.49 -3.46
C ASN A 396 19.00 11.26 -3.92
N ILE A 397 18.94 12.55 -3.58
CA ILE A 397 17.79 13.42 -3.91
C ILE A 397 17.90 13.97 -5.33
N GLU A 398 19.12 14.07 -5.86
CA GLU A 398 19.38 14.69 -7.18
C GLU A 398 18.97 13.78 -8.34
N GLU A 399 19.14 12.47 -8.19
CA GLU A 399 18.84 11.48 -9.22
C GLU A 399 17.79 10.47 -8.75
N LYS A 400 16.78 10.23 -9.56
CA LYS A 400 15.76 9.19 -9.31
C LYS A 400 16.34 7.80 -9.45
N LEU A 401 17.13 7.60 -10.51
CA LEU A 401 17.88 6.39 -10.85
C LEU A 401 19.35 6.75 -11.05
N GLN A 402 20.26 6.02 -10.44
CA GLN A 402 21.71 6.21 -10.62
C GLN A 402 22.38 4.87 -10.92
N TYR A 403 23.13 4.81 -12.00
CA TYR A 403 23.96 3.66 -12.33
C TYR A 403 25.21 3.66 -11.42
N ILE A 404 25.45 2.54 -10.72
CA ILE A 404 26.55 2.43 -9.75
C ILE A 404 27.64 1.44 -10.17
N GLY A 405 27.39 0.64 -11.22
CA GLY A 405 28.37 -0.34 -11.70
C GLY A 405 27.67 -1.61 -12.20
N TYR A 406 28.44 -2.68 -12.28
CA TYR A 406 27.93 -3.99 -12.67
C TYR A 406 28.66 -5.11 -11.94
N ALA A 407 27.98 -6.26 -11.87
CA ALA A 407 28.58 -7.51 -11.43
C ALA A 407 28.70 -8.48 -12.63
N ALA A 408 29.74 -9.30 -12.62
CA ALA A 408 29.96 -10.35 -13.60
C ALA A 408 30.53 -11.59 -12.88
N SER A 409 30.53 -12.74 -13.54
CA SER A 409 31.16 -13.95 -13.01
C SER A 409 32.36 -14.36 -13.90
N ASP A 410 33.41 -14.87 -13.27
CA ASP A 410 34.69 -15.17 -13.91
C ASP A 410 34.62 -16.28 -14.95
N TRP A 411 33.58 -17.12 -14.89
CA TRP A 411 33.40 -18.27 -15.78
C TRP A 411 32.41 -18.03 -16.94
N HIS A 412 31.94 -16.80 -17.13
CA HIS A 412 31.21 -16.40 -18.31
C HIS A 412 32.08 -15.49 -19.19
N ASP A 413 32.04 -15.74 -20.48
CA ASP A 413 32.88 -15.05 -21.47
C ASP A 413 32.46 -13.61 -21.79
N GLY A 414 31.37 -13.12 -21.16
CA GLY A 414 30.84 -11.79 -21.44
C GLY A 414 30.20 -11.61 -22.81
N SER A 415 30.10 -12.67 -23.61
CA SER A 415 29.59 -12.62 -24.99
C SER A 415 28.11 -12.25 -25.12
N LYS A 416 27.36 -12.30 -24.01
CA LYS A 416 25.93 -11.97 -23.96
C LYS A 416 25.66 -10.88 -22.96
N ASN A 417 24.77 -9.94 -23.28
CA ASN A 417 24.44 -8.83 -22.42
C ASN A 417 23.99 -9.25 -21.01
N TYR A 418 23.33 -10.38 -20.90
CA TYR A 418 22.86 -10.89 -19.62
C TYR A 418 23.92 -11.58 -18.75
N HIS A 419 25.17 -11.75 -19.23
CA HIS A 419 26.29 -12.17 -18.39
C HIS A 419 26.74 -11.04 -17.45
N THR A 420 26.37 -9.81 -17.77
CA THR A 420 26.57 -8.61 -16.94
C THR A 420 25.30 -8.29 -16.19
N ILE A 421 25.38 -8.11 -14.86
CA ILE A 421 24.27 -7.68 -14.04
C ILE A 421 24.49 -6.22 -13.69
N HIS A 422 23.72 -5.34 -14.29
CA HIS A 422 23.82 -3.91 -14.06
C HIS A 422 23.27 -3.55 -12.67
N ALA A 423 23.98 -2.73 -11.92
CA ALA A 423 23.55 -2.25 -10.61
C ALA A 423 23.09 -0.79 -10.67
N VAL A 424 21.86 -0.55 -10.22
CA VAL A 424 21.21 0.76 -10.25
C VAL A 424 20.63 1.05 -8.87
N THR A 425 20.81 2.27 -8.38
CA THR A 425 20.11 2.73 -7.19
C THR A 425 18.86 3.51 -7.55
N LEU A 426 17.83 3.38 -6.73
CA LEU A 426 16.54 4.03 -6.86
C LEU A 426 16.24 4.86 -5.63
N ASN A 427 15.91 6.14 -5.83
CA ASN A 427 15.56 7.04 -4.74
C ASN A 427 14.30 6.54 -4.00
N THR A 428 14.47 6.16 -2.73
CA THR A 428 13.41 5.57 -1.91
C THR A 428 12.28 6.56 -1.63
N LYS A 429 12.59 7.84 -1.37
CA LYS A 429 11.58 8.88 -1.14
C LYS A 429 10.73 9.08 -2.39
N PHE A 430 11.37 9.20 -3.55
CA PHE A 430 10.68 9.34 -4.83
C PHE A 430 9.77 8.15 -5.13
N LEU A 431 10.24 6.93 -4.86
CA LEU A 431 9.46 5.69 -5.08
C LEU A 431 8.18 5.68 -4.25
N LEU A 432 8.26 6.01 -2.95
CA LEU A 432 7.11 6.07 -2.06
C LEU A 432 6.08 7.15 -2.48
N GLU A 433 6.56 8.30 -2.97
CA GLU A 433 5.71 9.44 -3.30
C GLU A 433 5.09 9.36 -4.71
N ASN A 434 5.83 8.83 -5.67
CA ASN A 434 5.51 8.99 -7.09
C ASN A 434 5.55 7.69 -7.92
N GLY A 435 5.99 6.56 -7.34
CA GLY A 435 6.28 5.35 -8.12
C GLY A 435 5.17 4.97 -9.10
N ASN A 436 3.94 4.85 -8.63
CA ASN A 436 2.80 4.47 -9.48
C ASN A 436 2.40 5.55 -10.51
N LYS A 437 2.57 6.84 -10.18
CA LYS A 437 2.17 7.96 -11.05
C LYS A 437 3.12 8.15 -12.23
N LYS A 438 4.39 7.81 -12.06
CA LYS A 438 5.47 8.04 -13.05
C LYS A 438 6.03 6.74 -13.63
N ARG A 439 5.29 5.65 -13.56
CA ARG A 439 5.69 4.32 -14.01
C ARG A 439 6.33 4.31 -15.41
N GLY A 440 5.66 4.84 -16.41
CA GLY A 440 6.16 4.84 -17.79
C GLY A 440 7.42 5.68 -17.99
N GLU A 441 7.57 6.80 -17.25
CA GLU A 441 8.80 7.61 -17.26
C GLU A 441 9.98 6.82 -16.68
N MET A 442 9.77 6.18 -15.52
CA MET A 442 10.80 5.40 -14.85
C MET A 442 11.26 4.19 -15.65
N GLN A 443 10.35 3.49 -16.30
CA GLN A 443 10.67 2.36 -17.18
C GLN A 443 11.54 2.80 -18.36
N LYS A 444 11.21 3.92 -19.01
CA LYS A 444 12.00 4.50 -20.11
C LYS A 444 13.38 4.94 -19.62
N GLU A 445 13.44 5.56 -18.45
CA GLU A 445 14.71 6.04 -17.87
C GLU A 445 15.63 4.87 -17.53
N LEU A 446 15.13 3.81 -16.87
CA LEU A 446 15.91 2.61 -16.57
C LEU A 446 16.45 1.95 -17.84
N ALA A 447 15.60 1.75 -18.86
CA ALA A 447 16.01 1.11 -20.10
C ALA A 447 17.12 1.90 -20.79
N ARG A 448 17.00 3.22 -20.93
CA ARG A 448 18.02 4.09 -21.52
C ARG A 448 19.33 4.06 -20.73
N LEU A 449 19.22 4.03 -19.38
CA LEU A 449 20.40 4.01 -18.52
C LEU A 449 21.22 2.73 -18.72
N ILE A 450 20.55 1.59 -18.80
CA ILE A 450 21.20 0.29 -19.02
C ILE A 450 21.79 0.19 -20.44
N GLU A 451 21.02 0.54 -21.47
CA GLU A 451 21.49 0.49 -22.85
C GLU A 451 22.74 1.33 -23.08
N LYS A 452 22.78 2.55 -22.57
CA LYS A 452 23.95 3.43 -22.67
C LYS A 452 25.22 2.85 -22.03
N LYS A 453 25.07 1.92 -21.09
CA LYS A 453 26.20 1.29 -20.36
C LYS A 453 26.56 -0.08 -20.91
N SER A 454 25.75 -0.64 -21.80
CA SER A 454 25.99 -1.92 -22.50
C SER A 454 26.69 -1.74 -23.86
N LEU A 455 26.78 -0.51 -24.35
CA LEU A 455 27.58 -0.10 -25.54
C LEU A 455 29.02 0.20 -25.14
#